data_e01ef6f1a5b0190bf83842c7ea577d51
#
_entry.id   e01ef6f1a5b0190bf83842c7ea577d51
#
_cell.length_a   1.000
_cell.length_b   1.000
_cell.length_c   1.000
_cell.angle_alpha   90.00
_cell.angle_beta   90.00
_cell.angle_gamma   90.00
#
_symmetry.space_group_name_H-M   'P 1'
#
loop_
_entity.id
_entity.type
_entity.pdbx_description
1 polymer ?
#
loop_
_entity_poly.entity_id
_entity_poly.type
_entity_poly.pdbx_seq_one_letter_code
_entity_poly.pdbx_strand_id
1 'polypeptide(L)'
;MNTDKIGPLDRALELILSLGHMDPAANLPEELDGLFDHLAQLELSEPIDVVEGSIWALWCSHPDESAVQRMERVIGGLAQGRFDAAERLLDGLIHDYPDWAEAWNKRATLYFLQDRDEESISAIEETLRLEPRHSGALGGFGQICLRQDEPVSAKIAFEKALLVNPHLDGVREIVHKLSAEFRPVMN
;
A
#
# COMPACT_ATOMS: atom_id res chain seq x y z
N MET A 1 -25.36 -23.40 -11.35
CA MET A 1 -24.80 -22.88 -10.11
C MET A 1 -23.75 -21.86 -10.54
N ASN A 2 -24.12 -20.56 -10.47
CA ASN A 2 -23.20 -19.46 -10.73
C ASN A 2 -22.20 -19.43 -9.56
N THR A 3 -20.97 -19.81 -9.80
CA THR A 3 -19.87 -19.40 -8.92
C THR A 3 -19.66 -17.92 -9.20
N ASP A 4 -20.29 -17.05 -8.42
CA ASP A 4 -19.98 -15.63 -8.43
C ASP A 4 -18.46 -15.52 -8.26
N LYS A 5 -17.78 -15.09 -9.31
CA LYS A 5 -16.35 -14.77 -9.23
C LYS A 5 -16.25 -13.55 -8.32
N ILE A 6 -15.71 -13.75 -7.12
CA ILE A 6 -15.38 -12.69 -6.19
C ILE A 6 -14.62 -11.60 -6.95
N GLY A 7 -15.10 -10.36 -6.90
CA GLY A 7 -14.50 -9.23 -7.61
C GLY A 7 -13.10 -8.89 -7.10
N PRO A 8 -12.31 -8.09 -7.81
CA PRO A 8 -10.99 -7.68 -7.35
C PRO A 8 -11.04 -6.98 -5.99
N LEU A 9 -12.01 -6.11 -5.77
CA LEU A 9 -12.19 -5.37 -4.52
C LEU A 9 -12.45 -6.33 -3.34
N ASP A 10 -13.36 -7.30 -3.51
CA ASP A 10 -13.70 -8.25 -2.44
C ASP A 10 -12.50 -9.14 -2.09
N ARG A 11 -11.74 -9.61 -3.09
CA ARG A 11 -10.52 -10.42 -2.86
C ARG A 11 -9.47 -9.64 -2.09
N ALA A 12 -9.23 -8.37 -2.47
CA ALA A 12 -8.30 -7.51 -1.77
C ALA A 12 -8.76 -7.23 -0.33
N LEU A 13 -10.06 -7.03 -0.12
CA LEU A 13 -10.62 -6.86 1.21
C LEU A 13 -10.45 -8.11 2.08
N GLU A 14 -10.71 -9.31 1.55
CA GLU A 14 -10.45 -10.57 2.25
C GLU A 14 -8.98 -10.71 2.63
N LEU A 15 -8.05 -10.39 1.72
CA LEU A 15 -6.62 -10.35 2.00
C LEU A 15 -6.31 -9.37 3.14
N ILE A 16 -6.80 -8.13 3.06
CA ILE A 16 -6.58 -7.09 4.06
C ILE A 16 -7.08 -7.52 5.45
N LEU A 17 -8.19 -8.22 5.52
CA LEU A 17 -8.71 -8.76 6.78
C LEU A 17 -7.78 -9.84 7.37
N SER A 18 -7.06 -10.58 6.54
CA SER A 18 -6.16 -11.67 6.93
C SER A 18 -4.71 -11.23 7.26
N LEU A 19 -4.30 -9.99 6.94
CA LEU A 19 -2.92 -9.53 7.05
C LEU A 19 -2.28 -9.74 8.44
N GLY A 20 -3.07 -9.69 9.51
CA GLY A 20 -2.55 -9.91 10.87
C GLY A 20 -2.01 -11.33 11.15
N HIS A 21 -2.16 -12.25 10.20
CA HIS A 21 -1.69 -13.63 10.27
C HIS A 21 -0.67 -13.97 9.18
N MET A 22 -0.19 -12.96 8.47
CA MET A 22 0.77 -13.12 7.38
C MET A 22 2.13 -12.59 7.80
N ASP A 23 3.15 -13.36 7.47
CA ASP A 23 4.54 -12.94 7.64
C ASP A 23 4.99 -12.15 6.40
N PRO A 24 5.84 -11.12 6.57
CA PRO A 24 6.51 -10.45 5.46
C PRO A 24 7.39 -11.41 4.65
N ALA A 25 7.62 -11.10 3.38
CA ALA A 25 8.50 -11.89 2.53
C ALA A 25 9.93 -11.95 3.11
N ALA A 26 10.56 -13.13 3.06
CA ALA A 26 11.85 -13.39 3.69
C ALA A 26 13.02 -12.60 3.08
N ASN A 27 12.85 -12.00 1.92
CA ASN A 27 13.87 -11.17 1.24
C ASN A 27 13.79 -9.68 1.63
N LEU A 28 12.85 -9.28 2.50
CA LEU A 28 12.80 -7.91 2.99
C LEU A 28 13.96 -7.62 3.96
N PRO A 29 14.48 -6.38 4.00
CA PRO A 29 15.51 -5.98 4.94
C PRO A 29 15.08 -6.21 6.40
N GLU A 30 15.95 -6.87 7.20
CA GLU A 30 15.67 -7.17 8.63
C GLU A 30 15.48 -5.89 9.46
N GLU A 31 16.08 -4.79 9.05
CA GLU A 31 15.97 -3.47 9.70
C GLU A 31 14.54 -2.92 9.71
N LEU A 32 13.68 -3.39 8.78
CA LEU A 32 12.27 -2.97 8.73
C LEU A 32 11.52 -3.34 10.01
N ASP A 33 11.80 -4.49 10.61
CA ASP A 33 11.09 -4.94 11.82
C ASP A 33 11.33 -3.96 12.98
N GLY A 34 12.57 -3.53 13.19
CA GLY A 34 12.90 -2.55 14.20
C GLY A 34 12.26 -1.16 13.93
N LEU A 35 12.18 -0.76 12.66
CA LEU A 35 11.53 0.50 12.30
C LEU A 35 10.01 0.44 12.50
N PHE A 36 9.36 -0.69 12.20
CA PHE A 36 7.94 -0.87 12.46
C PHE A 36 7.63 -0.94 13.96
N ASP A 37 8.48 -1.61 14.76
CA ASP A 37 8.36 -1.62 16.22
C ASP A 37 8.50 -0.20 16.79
N HIS A 38 9.40 0.61 16.23
CA HIS A 38 9.54 2.02 16.60
C HIS A 38 8.31 2.82 16.16
N LEU A 39 7.87 2.66 14.91
CA LEU A 39 6.70 3.37 14.35
C LEU A 39 5.40 3.09 15.13
N ALA A 40 5.26 1.90 15.72
CA ALA A 40 4.08 1.53 16.52
C ALA A 40 4.00 2.28 17.86
N GLN A 41 5.07 2.96 18.31
CA GLN A 41 5.07 3.73 19.54
C GLN A 41 4.31 5.05 19.37
N LEU A 42 3.52 5.44 20.39
CA LEU A 42 2.78 6.71 20.35
C LEU A 42 3.68 7.95 20.49
N GLU A 43 4.81 7.79 21.19
CA GLU A 43 5.82 8.83 21.36
C GLU A 43 7.11 8.33 20.72
N LEU A 44 7.52 8.98 19.64
CA LEU A 44 8.74 8.64 18.93
C LEU A 44 9.93 9.43 19.49
N SER A 45 11.09 8.78 19.56
CA SER A 45 12.36 9.43 19.91
C SER A 45 12.93 10.29 18.78
N GLU A 46 12.47 10.03 17.54
CA GLU A 46 12.88 10.73 16.32
C GLU A 46 11.64 11.31 15.62
N PRO A 47 11.82 12.35 14.76
CA PRO A 47 10.72 12.87 13.94
C PRO A 47 10.11 11.78 13.06
N ILE A 48 8.77 11.75 12.96
CA ILE A 48 8.02 10.72 12.21
C ILE A 48 8.47 10.61 10.75
N ASP A 49 8.73 11.71 10.10
CA ASP A 49 9.20 11.78 8.72
C ASP A 49 10.56 11.09 8.49
N VAL A 50 11.41 11.05 9.52
CA VAL A 50 12.69 10.32 9.49
C VAL A 50 12.45 8.82 9.52
N VAL A 51 11.56 8.34 10.40
CA VAL A 51 11.22 6.91 10.52
C VAL A 51 10.53 6.42 9.24
N GLU A 52 9.51 7.14 8.78
CA GLU A 52 8.80 6.82 7.53
C GLU A 52 9.74 6.87 6.32
N GLY A 53 10.62 7.87 6.26
CA GLY A 53 11.63 7.99 5.19
C GLY A 53 12.61 6.83 5.19
N SER A 54 13.01 6.33 6.36
CA SER A 54 13.88 5.16 6.48
C SER A 54 13.18 3.89 6.00
N ILE A 55 11.92 3.66 6.38
CA ILE A 55 11.11 2.54 5.90
C ILE A 55 10.98 2.60 4.37
N TRP A 56 10.63 3.77 3.82
CA TRP A 56 10.49 3.95 2.37
C TRP A 56 11.81 3.71 1.63
N ALA A 57 12.94 4.19 2.17
CA ALA A 57 14.26 3.97 1.58
C ALA A 57 14.62 2.48 1.52
N LEU A 58 14.31 1.71 2.58
CA LEU A 58 14.52 0.28 2.61
C LEU A 58 13.62 -0.46 1.60
N TRP A 59 12.36 -0.09 1.48
CA TRP A 59 11.46 -0.67 0.46
C TRP A 59 11.94 -0.39 -0.98
N CYS A 60 12.55 0.78 -1.21
CA CYS A 60 13.12 1.15 -2.50
C CYS A 60 14.53 0.55 -2.74
N SER A 61 15.16 -0.04 -1.71
CA SER A 61 16.48 -0.64 -1.82
C SER A 61 16.42 -2.01 -2.53
N HIS A 62 17.51 -2.37 -3.20
CA HIS A 62 17.68 -3.68 -3.80
C HIS A 62 19.16 -3.99 -3.95
N PRO A 63 19.63 -5.26 -3.82
CA PRO A 63 21.03 -5.63 -4.00
C PRO A 63 21.57 -5.33 -5.42
N ASP A 64 20.72 -5.37 -6.43
CA ASP A 64 21.07 -4.99 -7.80
C ASP A 64 20.93 -3.47 -7.99
N GLU A 65 22.05 -2.79 -8.12
CA GLU A 65 22.11 -1.34 -8.33
C GLU A 65 21.35 -0.90 -9.60
N SER A 66 21.33 -1.74 -10.65
CA SER A 66 20.57 -1.42 -11.87
C SER A 66 19.07 -1.45 -11.64
N ALA A 67 18.58 -2.29 -10.72
CA ALA A 67 17.18 -2.30 -10.30
C ALA A 67 16.81 -1.03 -9.54
N VAL A 68 17.69 -0.58 -8.62
CA VAL A 68 17.51 0.70 -7.90
C VAL A 68 17.42 1.87 -8.87
N GLN A 69 18.35 1.97 -9.84
CA GLN A 69 18.32 3.02 -10.85
C GLN A 69 17.04 2.99 -11.72
N ARG A 70 16.53 1.79 -12.04
CA ARG A 70 15.24 1.66 -12.74
C ARG A 70 14.08 2.15 -11.87
N MET A 71 14.08 1.82 -10.57
CA MET A 71 13.07 2.28 -9.62
C MET A 71 13.08 3.81 -9.47
N GLU A 72 14.24 4.44 -9.36
CA GLU A 72 14.36 5.90 -9.32
C GLU A 72 13.76 6.55 -10.58
N ARG A 73 13.99 5.94 -11.76
CA ARG A 73 13.39 6.41 -13.01
C ARG A 73 11.88 6.22 -13.06
N VAL A 74 11.35 5.14 -12.46
CA VAL A 74 9.91 4.93 -12.27
C VAL A 74 9.33 6.05 -11.43
N ILE A 75 9.91 6.30 -10.24
CA ILE A 75 9.46 7.35 -9.30
C ILE A 75 9.45 8.72 -10.01
N GLY A 76 10.55 9.07 -10.68
CA GLY A 76 10.64 10.30 -11.44
C GLY A 76 9.65 10.36 -12.61
N GLY A 77 9.37 9.23 -13.25
CA GLY A 77 8.39 9.10 -14.33
C GLY A 77 6.96 9.35 -13.85
N LEU A 78 6.58 8.74 -12.73
CA LEU A 78 5.28 8.94 -12.10
C LEU A 78 5.06 10.41 -11.70
N ALA A 79 6.05 11.01 -11.05
CA ALA A 79 5.98 12.42 -10.63
C ALA A 79 5.84 13.41 -11.80
N GLN A 80 6.30 13.02 -12.99
CA GLN A 80 6.26 13.84 -14.21
C GLN A 80 5.13 13.45 -15.17
N GLY A 81 4.24 12.51 -14.79
CA GLY A 81 3.15 12.03 -15.62
C GLY A 81 3.61 11.21 -16.85
N ARG A 82 4.85 10.70 -16.86
CA ARG A 82 5.40 9.88 -17.97
C ARG A 82 5.02 8.40 -17.78
N PHE A 83 3.72 8.13 -17.74
CA PHE A 83 3.16 6.83 -17.34
C PHE A 83 3.59 5.67 -18.23
N ASP A 84 3.59 5.82 -19.56
CA ASP A 84 4.02 4.75 -20.47
C ASP A 84 5.49 4.33 -20.27
N ALA A 85 6.35 5.28 -19.92
CA ALA A 85 7.75 4.99 -19.65
C ALA A 85 7.92 4.28 -18.29
N ALA A 86 7.16 4.72 -17.27
CA ALA A 86 7.14 4.10 -15.96
C ALA A 86 6.60 2.66 -16.05
N GLU A 87 5.52 2.42 -16.80
CA GLU A 87 4.91 1.10 -16.97
C GLU A 87 5.91 0.09 -17.56
N ARG A 88 6.60 0.44 -18.65
CA ARG A 88 7.63 -0.43 -19.25
C ARG A 88 8.79 -0.75 -18.30
N LEU A 89 9.19 0.20 -17.47
CA LEU A 89 10.23 -0.04 -16.46
C LEU A 89 9.73 -0.98 -15.36
N LEU A 90 8.48 -0.79 -14.91
CA LEU A 90 7.84 -1.66 -13.92
C LEU A 90 7.62 -3.07 -14.44
N ASP A 91 7.24 -3.23 -15.72
CA ASP A 91 7.12 -4.56 -16.34
C ASP A 91 8.45 -5.32 -16.27
N GLY A 92 9.56 -4.65 -16.61
CA GLY A 92 10.89 -5.23 -16.50
C GLY A 92 11.30 -5.52 -15.05
N LEU A 93 11.03 -4.60 -14.11
CA LEU A 93 11.35 -4.79 -12.69
C LEU A 93 10.61 -5.98 -12.09
N ILE A 94 9.31 -6.08 -12.32
CA ILE A 94 8.48 -7.16 -11.76
C ILE A 94 8.78 -8.50 -12.47
N HIS A 95 9.16 -8.49 -13.75
CA HIS A 95 9.63 -9.68 -14.43
C HIS A 95 10.92 -10.23 -13.81
N ASP A 96 11.88 -9.34 -13.55
CA ASP A 96 13.21 -9.71 -13.03
C ASP A 96 13.17 -9.99 -11.52
N TYR A 97 12.33 -9.27 -10.77
CA TYR A 97 12.24 -9.30 -9.30
C TYR A 97 10.76 -9.35 -8.85
N PRO A 98 10.06 -10.47 -9.07
CA PRO A 98 8.62 -10.60 -8.77
C PRO A 98 8.30 -10.51 -7.28
N ASP A 99 9.30 -10.69 -6.42
CA ASP A 99 9.23 -10.61 -4.97
C ASP A 99 9.60 -9.23 -4.39
N TRP A 100 9.81 -8.20 -5.23
CA TRP A 100 10.06 -6.85 -4.77
C TRP A 100 8.75 -6.07 -4.54
N ALA A 101 8.29 -6.02 -3.29
CA ALA A 101 7.00 -5.40 -2.91
C ALA A 101 6.83 -3.98 -3.44
N GLU A 102 7.89 -3.14 -3.37
CA GLU A 102 7.79 -1.75 -3.81
C GLU A 102 7.61 -1.59 -5.33
N ALA A 103 8.08 -2.55 -6.13
CA ALA A 103 7.80 -2.53 -7.58
C ALA A 103 6.30 -2.73 -7.86
N TRP A 104 5.64 -3.62 -7.13
CA TRP A 104 4.20 -3.80 -7.19
C TRP A 104 3.44 -2.59 -6.66
N ASN A 105 3.89 -1.98 -5.57
CA ASN A 105 3.30 -0.75 -5.05
C ASN A 105 3.39 0.43 -6.02
N LYS A 106 4.52 0.59 -6.72
CA LYS A 106 4.63 1.62 -7.78
C LYS A 106 3.76 1.32 -8.99
N ARG A 107 3.55 0.04 -9.32
CA ARG A 107 2.58 -0.37 -10.35
C ARG A 107 1.15 -0.02 -9.93
N ALA A 108 0.80 -0.27 -8.67
CA ALA A 108 -0.50 0.12 -8.13
C ALA A 108 -0.70 1.64 -8.21
N THR A 109 0.30 2.42 -7.83
CA THR A 109 0.27 3.89 -7.93
C THR A 109 0.09 4.36 -9.37
N LEU A 110 0.82 3.75 -10.33
CA LEU A 110 0.69 4.04 -11.76
C LEU A 110 -0.76 3.84 -12.23
N TYR A 111 -1.33 2.68 -11.96
CA TYR A 111 -2.69 2.36 -12.39
C TYR A 111 -3.74 3.24 -11.71
N PHE A 112 -3.55 3.56 -10.42
CA PHE A 112 -4.40 4.51 -9.72
C PHE A 112 -4.42 5.90 -10.37
N LEU A 113 -3.25 6.41 -10.80
CA LEU A 113 -3.11 7.69 -11.49
C LEU A 113 -3.72 7.69 -12.90
N GLN A 114 -3.91 6.52 -13.49
CA GLN A 114 -4.55 6.32 -14.79
C GLN A 114 -6.04 5.95 -14.69
N ASP A 115 -6.64 5.97 -13.48
CA ASP A 115 -8.02 5.54 -13.22
C ASP A 115 -8.29 4.06 -13.59
N ARG A 116 -7.24 3.23 -13.55
CA ARG A 116 -7.28 1.79 -13.81
C ARG A 116 -7.39 1.04 -12.48
N ASP A 117 -8.54 1.16 -11.82
CA ASP A 117 -8.73 0.70 -10.44
C ASP A 117 -8.56 -0.81 -10.26
N GLU A 118 -9.08 -1.64 -11.16
CA GLU A 118 -8.99 -3.10 -11.03
C GLU A 118 -7.54 -3.59 -11.11
N GLU A 119 -6.75 -3.03 -12.02
CA GLU A 119 -5.33 -3.34 -12.13
C GLU A 119 -4.54 -2.79 -10.93
N SER A 120 -4.93 -1.61 -10.43
CA SER A 120 -4.34 -1.04 -9.20
C SER A 120 -4.59 -1.95 -8.00
N ILE A 121 -5.83 -2.42 -7.81
CA ILE A 121 -6.20 -3.35 -6.73
C ILE A 121 -5.38 -4.65 -6.86
N SER A 122 -5.25 -5.20 -8.06
CA SER A 122 -4.47 -6.43 -8.27
C SER A 122 -2.99 -6.24 -7.90
N ALA A 123 -2.41 -5.08 -8.20
CA ALA A 123 -1.04 -4.76 -7.80
C ALA A 123 -0.90 -4.50 -6.30
N ILE A 124 -1.92 -3.91 -5.64
CA ILE A 124 -2.00 -3.78 -4.18
C ILE A 124 -2.04 -5.16 -3.53
N GLU A 125 -2.82 -6.11 -4.05
CA GLU A 125 -2.86 -7.48 -3.52
C GLU A 125 -1.45 -8.11 -3.50
N GLU A 126 -0.67 -7.98 -4.58
CA GLU A 126 0.69 -8.51 -4.61
C GLU A 126 1.63 -7.76 -3.66
N THR A 127 1.50 -6.44 -3.56
CA THR A 127 2.26 -5.65 -2.57
C THR A 127 2.02 -6.16 -1.15
N LEU A 128 0.74 -6.35 -0.77
CA LEU A 128 0.36 -6.76 0.59
C LEU A 128 0.64 -8.24 0.88
N ARG A 129 0.75 -9.11 -0.14
CA ARG A 129 1.24 -10.49 0.04
C ARG A 129 2.72 -10.52 0.37
N LEU A 130 3.51 -9.61 -0.19
CA LEU A 130 4.95 -9.52 0.02
C LEU A 130 5.28 -8.73 1.29
N GLU A 131 4.59 -7.62 1.54
CA GLU A 131 4.76 -6.78 2.72
C GLU A 131 3.38 -6.43 3.33
N PRO A 132 2.88 -7.24 4.27
CA PRO A 132 1.58 -7.02 4.92
C PRO A 132 1.46 -5.67 5.66
N ARG A 133 2.59 -5.05 6.01
CA ARG A 133 2.67 -3.77 6.72
C ARG A 133 2.81 -2.58 5.79
N HIS A 134 2.57 -2.74 4.48
CA HIS A 134 2.73 -1.67 3.52
C HIS A 134 1.59 -0.63 3.63
N SER A 135 1.74 0.34 4.54
CA SER A 135 0.72 1.35 4.84
C SER A 135 0.29 2.16 3.61
N GLY A 136 1.21 2.43 2.67
CA GLY A 136 0.91 3.10 1.41
C GLY A 136 -0.04 2.30 0.51
N ALA A 137 0.14 0.98 0.41
CA ALA A 137 -0.75 0.10 -0.34
C ALA A 137 -2.14 0.02 0.30
N LEU A 138 -2.21 -0.09 1.64
CA LEU A 138 -3.47 -0.04 2.40
C LEU A 138 -4.20 1.29 2.19
N GLY A 139 -3.49 2.41 2.25
CA GLY A 139 -4.04 3.74 1.98
C GLY A 139 -4.54 3.87 0.54
N GLY A 140 -3.78 3.36 -0.44
CA GLY A 140 -4.16 3.34 -1.85
C GLY A 140 -5.45 2.57 -2.09
N PHE A 141 -5.59 1.37 -1.50
CA PHE A 141 -6.83 0.60 -1.57
C PHE A 141 -8.02 1.37 -0.96
N GLY A 142 -7.82 1.99 0.21
CA GLY A 142 -8.85 2.84 0.83
C GLY A 142 -9.31 3.98 -0.06
N GLN A 143 -8.39 4.63 -0.80
CA GLN A 143 -8.74 5.70 -1.75
C GLN A 143 -9.53 5.15 -2.96
N ILE A 144 -9.18 3.99 -3.48
CA ILE A 144 -9.95 3.33 -4.55
C ILE A 144 -11.37 3.02 -4.07
N CYS A 145 -11.50 2.46 -2.86
CA CYS A 145 -12.81 2.17 -2.27
C CYS A 145 -13.67 3.44 -2.15
N LEU A 146 -13.09 4.57 -1.71
CA LEU A 146 -13.82 5.85 -1.67
C LEU A 146 -14.26 6.31 -3.06
N ARG A 147 -13.42 6.15 -4.07
CA ARG A 147 -13.74 6.50 -5.46
C ARG A 147 -14.86 5.63 -6.04
N GLN A 148 -14.97 4.39 -5.58
CA GLN A 148 -16.01 3.43 -5.98
C GLN A 148 -17.27 3.46 -5.11
N ASP A 149 -17.39 4.44 -4.21
CA ASP A 149 -18.53 4.58 -3.27
C ASP A 149 -18.69 3.36 -2.34
N GLU A 150 -17.54 2.80 -1.88
CA GLU A 150 -17.43 1.68 -0.95
C GLU A 150 -16.85 2.13 0.41
N PRO A 151 -17.55 2.98 1.17
CA PRO A 151 -16.98 3.62 2.36
C PRO A 151 -16.71 2.66 3.51
N VAL A 152 -17.39 1.52 3.58
CA VAL A 152 -17.13 0.49 4.61
C VAL A 152 -15.78 -0.17 4.36
N SER A 153 -15.52 -0.58 3.12
CA SER A 153 -14.25 -1.18 2.69
C SER A 153 -13.10 -0.19 2.84
N ALA A 154 -13.33 1.08 2.47
CA ALA A 154 -12.37 2.17 2.68
C ALA A 154 -11.99 2.32 4.15
N LYS A 155 -12.98 2.35 5.04
CA LYS A 155 -12.75 2.48 6.49
C LYS A 155 -11.91 1.33 7.01
N ILE A 156 -12.21 0.08 6.64
CA ILE A 156 -11.44 -1.10 7.04
C ILE A 156 -9.97 -0.97 6.61
N ALA A 157 -9.72 -0.59 5.35
CA ALA A 157 -8.37 -0.43 4.83
C ALA A 157 -7.59 0.68 5.57
N PHE A 158 -8.20 1.82 5.81
CA PHE A 158 -7.59 2.92 6.55
C PHE A 158 -7.34 2.57 8.02
N GLU A 159 -8.24 1.85 8.68
CA GLU A 159 -8.02 1.35 10.04
C GLU A 159 -6.83 0.38 10.08
N LYS A 160 -6.68 -0.49 9.07
CA LYS A 160 -5.50 -1.36 8.95
C LYS A 160 -4.21 -0.55 8.72
N ALA A 161 -4.25 0.50 7.91
CA ALA A 161 -3.12 1.39 7.74
C ALA A 161 -2.71 2.07 9.06
N LEU A 162 -3.68 2.49 9.87
CA LEU A 162 -3.44 3.09 11.19
C LEU A 162 -2.93 2.09 12.24
N LEU A 163 -3.23 0.79 12.10
CA LEU A 163 -2.62 -0.24 12.95
C LEU A 163 -1.14 -0.42 12.66
N VAL A 164 -0.72 -0.23 11.40
CA VAL A 164 0.69 -0.27 10.98
C VAL A 164 1.41 1.02 11.34
N ASN A 165 0.80 2.14 11.03
CA ASN A 165 1.35 3.47 11.28
C ASN A 165 0.29 4.36 11.96
N PRO A 166 0.34 4.47 13.29
CA PRO A 166 -0.63 5.28 14.04
C PRO A 166 -0.46 6.78 13.87
N HIS A 167 0.58 7.23 13.15
CA HIS A 167 0.90 8.66 12.94
C HIS A 167 0.32 9.24 11.64
N LEU A 168 -0.47 8.47 10.89
CA LEU A 168 -1.14 8.93 9.66
C LEU A 168 -2.33 9.83 9.99
N ASP A 169 -2.07 11.08 10.39
CA ASP A 169 -3.11 12.02 10.85
C ASP A 169 -4.22 12.25 9.82
N GLY A 170 -3.88 12.43 8.55
CA GLY A 170 -4.85 12.57 7.47
C GLY A 170 -5.76 11.34 7.31
N VAL A 171 -5.22 10.13 7.48
CA VAL A 171 -5.99 8.89 7.45
C VAL A 171 -6.90 8.80 8.67
N ARG A 172 -6.43 9.21 9.85
CA ARG A 172 -7.23 9.23 11.08
C ARG A 172 -8.45 10.15 10.94
N GLU A 173 -8.29 11.30 10.32
CA GLU A 173 -9.41 12.21 10.03
C GLU A 173 -10.45 11.58 9.10
N ILE A 174 -10.00 10.86 8.06
CA ILE A 174 -10.90 10.13 7.14
C ILE A 174 -11.68 9.06 7.90
N VAL A 175 -11.01 8.23 8.69
CA VAL A 175 -11.67 7.19 9.50
C VAL A 175 -12.67 7.78 10.47
N HIS A 176 -12.36 8.93 11.09
CA HIS A 176 -13.29 9.61 11.98
C HIS A 176 -14.55 10.08 11.24
N LYS A 177 -14.41 10.67 10.05
CA LYS A 177 -15.55 11.12 9.20
C LYS A 177 -16.41 9.92 8.80
N LEU A 178 -15.81 8.85 8.26
CA LEU A 178 -16.54 7.65 7.87
C LEU A 178 -17.26 7.02 9.08
N SER A 179 -16.64 7.00 10.25
CA SER A 179 -17.26 6.46 11.48
C SER A 179 -18.45 7.30 11.96
N ALA A 180 -18.46 8.60 11.71
CA ALA A 180 -19.58 9.47 12.05
C ALA A 180 -20.80 9.22 11.13
N GLU A 181 -20.58 8.93 9.85
CA GLU A 181 -21.62 8.61 8.87
C GLU A 181 -22.35 7.29 9.18
N PHE A 182 -21.65 6.32 9.78
CA PHE A 182 -22.22 5.01 10.16
C PHE A 182 -22.82 4.97 11.57
N ARG A 183 -22.87 6.09 12.31
CA ARG A 183 -23.57 6.09 13.61
C ARG A 183 -25.08 6.01 13.38
N PRO A 184 -25.76 5.00 13.95
CA PRO A 184 -27.22 4.98 13.93
C PRO A 184 -27.73 6.25 14.62
N VAL A 185 -28.64 6.97 13.95
CA VAL A 185 -29.39 8.06 14.58
C VAL A 185 -30.23 7.41 15.66
N MET A 186 -29.76 7.48 16.91
CA MET A 186 -30.60 7.10 18.04
C MET A 186 -31.71 8.15 18.20
N ASN A 187 -32.90 7.78 17.72
CA ASN A 187 -34.14 8.51 18.01
C ASN A 187 -34.62 8.16 19.42
#